data_1decd59c2c98bbf72c291b384e0dfe99
#
_entry.id   1decd59c2c98bbf72c291b384e0dfe99
#
_cell.length_a   1.000
_cell.length_b   1.000
_cell.length_c   1.000
_cell.angle_alpha   90.00
_cell.angle_beta   90.00
_cell.angle_gamma   90.00
#
_symmetry.space_group_name_H-M   'P 1'
#
loop_
_entity.id
_entity.type
_entity.pdbx_description
1 polymer ?
#
loop_
_entity_poly.entity_id
_entity_poly.type
_entity_poly.pdbx_seq_one_letter_code
_entity_poly.pdbx_strand_id
1 'polypeptide(L)'
;MEPIRILQVVPNMNSGGLENLIMNIYRNIDRSKVQFDFLVHYQKKGFFDDEIVKLGGKIYRFSVREDNNVIKYIKELNEFFKEHPEYKVVHGHMASLGFIYFNIAKKHKVPVRIAHSHGTSHLKTLKGYMKFLTLKLE
;
A
#
# COMPACT_ATOMS: atom_id res chain seq x y z
N MET A 1 -11.40 -22.54 4.78
CA MET A 1 -10.74 -21.46 5.54
C MET A 1 -10.55 -20.28 4.59
N GLU A 2 -10.93 -19.08 4.98
CA GLU A 2 -10.70 -17.90 4.12
C GLU A 2 -9.21 -17.56 4.07
N PRO A 3 -8.70 -17.08 2.91
CA PRO A 3 -7.30 -16.71 2.77
C PRO A 3 -6.94 -15.52 3.66
N ILE A 4 -5.71 -15.47 4.14
CA ILE A 4 -5.16 -14.28 4.78
C ILE A 4 -5.05 -13.18 3.73
N ARG A 5 -5.72 -12.05 3.95
CA ARG A 5 -5.66 -10.91 3.03
C ARG A 5 -4.55 -9.95 3.44
N ILE A 6 -3.66 -9.66 2.48
CA ILE A 6 -2.55 -8.72 2.64
C ILE A 6 -2.88 -7.45 1.84
N LEU A 7 -2.89 -6.32 2.52
CA LEU A 7 -3.08 -5.02 1.87
C LEU A 7 -1.73 -4.50 1.35
N GLN A 8 -1.57 -4.48 0.05
CA GLN A 8 -0.43 -3.87 -0.64
C GLN A 8 -0.68 -2.37 -0.81
N VAL A 9 0.17 -1.53 -0.23
CA VAL A 9 0.05 -0.07 -0.37
C VAL A 9 1.07 0.42 -1.41
N VAL A 10 0.56 0.87 -2.55
CA VAL A 10 1.36 1.25 -3.73
C VAL A 10 0.86 2.56 -4.33
N PRO A 11 1.68 3.30 -5.13
CA PRO A 11 1.20 4.50 -5.81
C PRO A 11 0.04 4.21 -6.77
N ASN A 12 0.24 3.25 -7.64
CA ASN A 12 -0.72 2.77 -8.66
C ASN A 12 -0.32 1.35 -9.08
N MET A 13 -1.08 0.72 -9.96
CA MET A 13 -0.75 -0.60 -10.52
C MET A 13 -0.53 -0.52 -12.05
N ASN A 14 0.32 0.41 -12.47
CA ASN A 14 0.79 0.51 -13.86
C ASN A 14 1.95 -0.45 -14.13
N SER A 15 2.39 -0.55 -15.40
CA SER A 15 3.52 -1.41 -15.77
C SER A 15 4.86 -0.74 -15.41
N GLY A 16 5.33 -1.01 -14.20
CA GLY A 16 6.62 -0.57 -13.66
C GLY A 16 7.35 -1.73 -12.97
N GLY A 17 8.58 -1.50 -12.51
CA GLY A 17 9.41 -2.54 -11.87
C GLY A 17 8.79 -3.10 -10.59
N LEU A 18 8.28 -2.22 -9.74
CA LEU A 18 7.60 -2.57 -8.49
C LEU A 18 6.32 -3.39 -8.76
N GLU A 19 5.46 -2.86 -9.62
CA GLU A 19 4.16 -3.44 -9.92
C GLU A 19 4.31 -4.81 -10.59
N ASN A 20 5.27 -4.96 -11.52
CA ASN A 20 5.61 -6.24 -12.13
C ASN A 20 6.12 -7.25 -11.09
N LEU A 21 6.97 -6.83 -10.12
CA LEU A 21 7.43 -7.69 -9.03
C LEU A 21 6.25 -8.21 -8.20
N ILE A 22 5.36 -7.31 -7.78
CA ILE A 22 4.19 -7.68 -6.97
C ILE A 22 3.28 -8.63 -7.76
N MET A 23 3.02 -8.33 -9.04
CA MET A 23 2.18 -9.15 -9.88
C MET A 23 2.79 -10.53 -10.16
N ASN A 24 4.11 -10.63 -10.32
CA ASN A 24 4.79 -11.93 -10.46
C ASN A 24 4.61 -12.79 -9.21
N ILE A 25 4.72 -12.21 -8.03
CA ILE A 25 4.42 -12.91 -6.78
C ILE A 25 2.95 -13.30 -6.73
N TYR A 26 2.03 -12.36 -7.01
CA TYR A 26 0.59 -12.56 -6.89
C TYR A 26 0.04 -13.65 -7.83
N ARG A 27 0.61 -13.77 -9.04
CA ARG A 27 0.25 -14.84 -9.99
C ARG A 27 0.65 -16.22 -9.49
N ASN A 28 1.72 -16.33 -8.71
CA ASN A 28 2.36 -17.59 -8.32
C ASN A 28 2.05 -18.05 -6.88
N ILE A 29 1.48 -17.20 -6.02
CA ILE A 29 1.08 -17.61 -4.68
C ILE A 29 -0.16 -18.51 -4.70
N ASP A 30 -0.30 -19.34 -3.68
CA ASP A 30 -1.54 -20.08 -3.41
C ASP A 30 -2.62 -19.14 -2.88
N ARG A 31 -3.46 -18.63 -3.78
CA ARG A 31 -4.51 -17.65 -3.46
C ARG A 31 -5.65 -18.22 -2.60
N SER A 32 -5.69 -19.52 -2.40
CA SER A 32 -6.59 -20.13 -1.41
C SER A 32 -6.11 -19.92 0.03
N LYS A 33 -4.82 -19.62 0.22
CA LYS A 33 -4.20 -19.38 1.53
C LYS A 33 -3.88 -17.91 1.77
N VAL A 34 -3.39 -17.21 0.72
CA VAL A 34 -2.98 -15.81 0.81
C VAL A 34 -3.55 -15.05 -0.38
N GLN A 35 -4.22 -13.94 -0.12
CA GLN A 35 -4.82 -13.09 -1.13
C GLN A 35 -4.28 -11.66 -1.01
N PHE A 36 -4.00 -11.00 -2.13
CA PHE A 36 -3.59 -9.60 -2.16
C PHE A 36 -4.76 -8.69 -2.49
N ASP A 37 -4.84 -7.60 -1.73
CA ASP A 37 -5.65 -6.43 -2.05
C ASP A 37 -4.75 -5.21 -2.16
N PHE A 38 -5.20 -4.19 -2.84
CA PHE A 38 -4.38 -3.04 -3.20
C PHE A 38 -5.02 -1.73 -2.75
N LEU A 39 -4.26 -0.92 -2.03
CA LEU A 39 -4.58 0.46 -1.75
C LEU A 39 -3.69 1.34 -2.62
N VAL A 40 -4.30 2.05 -3.56
CA VAL A 40 -3.60 2.90 -4.53
C VAL A 40 -3.92 4.38 -4.30
N HIS A 41 -2.99 5.27 -4.68
CA HIS A 41 -3.04 6.71 -4.40
C HIS A 41 -3.44 7.58 -5.60
N TYR A 42 -3.94 6.94 -6.65
CA TYR A 42 -4.50 7.58 -7.85
C TYR A 42 -5.88 7.00 -8.17
N GLN A 43 -6.79 7.87 -8.63
CA GLN A 43 -8.12 7.45 -9.06
C GLN A 43 -8.10 6.76 -10.42
N LYS A 44 -7.15 7.13 -11.27
CA LYS A 44 -7.03 6.57 -12.61
C LYS A 44 -6.77 5.06 -12.56
N LYS A 45 -7.47 4.32 -13.42
CA LYS A 45 -7.28 2.88 -13.60
C LYS A 45 -5.84 2.55 -14.00
N GLY A 46 -5.24 1.59 -13.32
CA GLY A 46 -3.91 1.07 -13.62
C GLY A 46 -3.92 -0.05 -14.66
N PHE A 47 -2.75 -0.33 -15.23
CA PHE A 47 -2.57 -1.38 -16.23
C PHE A 47 -2.97 -2.77 -15.73
N PHE A 48 -2.63 -3.11 -14.48
CA PHE A 48 -2.89 -4.42 -13.90
C PHE A 48 -4.24 -4.56 -13.20
N ASP A 49 -5.08 -3.54 -13.17
CA ASP A 49 -6.31 -3.55 -12.37
C ASP A 49 -7.27 -4.68 -12.74
N ASP A 50 -7.49 -4.90 -14.04
CA ASP A 50 -8.39 -5.97 -14.50
C ASP A 50 -7.85 -7.35 -14.14
N GLU A 51 -6.54 -7.54 -14.21
CA GLU A 51 -5.89 -8.79 -13.82
C GLU A 51 -6.00 -9.01 -12.30
N ILE A 52 -5.78 -7.98 -11.49
CA ILE A 52 -5.93 -8.04 -10.03
C ILE A 52 -7.34 -8.51 -9.65
N VAL A 53 -8.37 -7.90 -10.24
CA VAL A 53 -9.77 -8.26 -9.99
C VAL A 53 -10.05 -9.69 -10.45
N LYS A 54 -9.56 -10.09 -11.62
CA LYS A 54 -9.69 -11.46 -12.13
C LYS A 54 -9.04 -12.50 -11.22
N LEU A 55 -7.95 -12.15 -10.55
CA LEU A 55 -7.27 -13.00 -9.56
C LEU A 55 -7.93 -12.99 -8.17
N GLY A 56 -9.01 -12.23 -7.99
CA GLY A 56 -9.80 -12.15 -6.74
C GLY A 56 -9.34 -11.04 -5.79
N GLY A 57 -8.43 -10.16 -6.20
CA GLY A 57 -7.98 -8.99 -5.44
C GLY A 57 -8.96 -7.84 -5.51
N LYS A 58 -8.96 -7.02 -4.47
CA LYS A 58 -9.73 -5.77 -4.38
C LYS A 58 -8.79 -4.58 -4.58
N ILE A 59 -9.30 -3.48 -5.13
CA ILE A 59 -8.55 -2.25 -5.32
C ILE A 59 -9.29 -1.10 -4.65
N TYR A 60 -8.63 -0.44 -3.71
CA TYR A 60 -9.12 0.73 -2.99
C TYR A 60 -8.36 1.96 -3.47
N ARG A 61 -9.08 3.00 -3.89
CA ARG A 61 -8.50 4.20 -4.50
C ARG A 61 -8.61 5.39 -3.59
N PHE A 62 -7.48 6.01 -3.34
CA PHE A 62 -7.36 7.27 -2.59
C PHE A 62 -6.77 8.33 -3.52
N SER A 63 -7.27 9.55 -3.47
CA SER A 63 -6.88 10.63 -4.41
C SER A 63 -5.69 11.47 -3.93
N VAL A 64 -5.01 11.08 -2.85
CA VAL A 64 -3.99 11.91 -2.19
C VAL A 64 -2.86 12.40 -3.10
N ARG A 65 -2.57 11.70 -4.19
CA ARG A 65 -1.56 12.12 -5.18
C ARG A 65 -2.11 13.12 -6.21
N GLU A 66 -3.41 13.20 -6.35
CA GLU A 66 -4.08 14.09 -7.29
C GLU A 66 -4.53 15.39 -6.60
N ASP A 67 -5.16 15.27 -5.43
CA ASP A 67 -5.71 16.41 -4.69
C ASP A 67 -4.73 17.01 -3.66
N ASN A 68 -3.63 16.31 -3.38
CA ASN A 68 -2.59 16.71 -2.41
C ASN A 68 -3.15 17.00 -1.00
N ASN A 69 -4.29 16.38 -0.66
CA ASN A 69 -5.01 16.61 0.59
C ASN A 69 -4.72 15.53 1.62
N VAL A 70 -3.66 15.74 2.41
CA VAL A 70 -3.21 14.80 3.45
C VAL A 70 -4.24 14.67 4.58
N ILE A 71 -4.97 15.72 4.93
CA ILE A 71 -6.01 15.67 5.98
C ILE A 71 -7.14 14.74 5.57
N LYS A 72 -7.61 14.87 4.33
CA LYS A 72 -8.61 13.97 3.74
C LYS A 72 -8.10 12.52 3.74
N TYR A 73 -6.85 12.31 3.31
CA TYR A 73 -6.23 10.99 3.29
C TYR A 73 -6.18 10.32 4.66
N ILE A 74 -5.79 11.07 5.71
CA ILE A 74 -5.80 10.57 7.10
C ILE A 74 -7.21 10.15 7.53
N LYS A 75 -8.22 10.95 7.21
CA LYS A 75 -9.62 10.63 7.53
C LYS A 75 -10.07 9.36 6.80
N GLU A 76 -9.86 9.29 5.50
CA GLU A 76 -10.22 8.13 4.66
C GLU A 76 -9.52 6.84 5.13
N LEU A 77 -8.23 6.89 5.51
CA LEU A 77 -7.52 5.75 6.07
C LEU A 77 -8.09 5.29 7.42
N ASN A 78 -8.46 6.22 8.30
CA ASN A 78 -9.08 5.85 9.58
C ASN A 78 -10.44 5.16 9.36
N GLU A 79 -11.26 5.66 8.45
CA GLU A 79 -12.53 5.04 8.07
C GLU A 79 -12.29 3.66 7.44
N PHE A 80 -11.36 3.57 6.51
CA PHE A 80 -10.98 2.33 5.83
C PHE A 80 -10.60 1.22 6.81
N PHE A 81 -9.64 1.46 7.71
CA PHE A 81 -9.21 0.44 8.67
C PHE A 81 -10.26 0.12 9.73
N LYS A 82 -11.19 1.02 10.01
CA LYS A 82 -12.34 0.76 10.87
C LYS A 82 -13.34 -0.19 10.20
N GLU A 83 -13.57 -0.02 8.89
CA GLU A 83 -14.49 -0.83 8.09
C GLU A 83 -13.88 -2.17 7.65
N HIS A 84 -12.56 -2.26 7.63
CA HIS A 84 -11.80 -3.42 7.15
C HIS A 84 -10.90 -4.04 8.22
N PRO A 85 -11.46 -4.56 9.34
CA PRO A 85 -10.68 -5.20 10.40
C PRO A 85 -10.08 -6.55 10.00
N GLU A 86 -10.44 -7.07 8.83
CA GLU A 86 -9.90 -8.30 8.26
C GLU A 86 -8.43 -8.18 7.87
N TYR A 87 -7.92 -6.97 7.56
CA TYR A 87 -6.52 -6.79 7.21
C TYR A 87 -5.61 -6.94 8.43
N LYS A 88 -4.87 -8.04 8.46
CA LYS A 88 -3.88 -8.34 9.50
C LYS A 88 -2.45 -8.02 9.07
N VAL A 89 -2.24 -7.81 7.78
CA VAL A 89 -0.94 -7.47 7.19
C VAL A 89 -1.10 -6.27 6.26
N VAL A 90 -0.30 -5.23 6.49
CA VAL A 90 -0.13 -4.09 5.58
C VAL A 90 1.30 -4.11 5.07
N HIS A 91 1.47 -4.24 3.76
CA HIS A 91 2.75 -4.24 3.08
C HIS A 91 2.88 -2.97 2.24
N GLY A 92 3.65 -2.02 2.74
CA GLY A 92 3.84 -0.71 2.12
C GLY A 92 5.10 -0.65 1.27
N HIS A 93 4.96 -0.11 0.07
CA HIS A 93 6.03 0.05 -0.90
C HIS A 93 6.41 1.51 -1.15
N MET A 94 5.88 2.41 -0.33
CA MET A 94 6.05 3.86 -0.48
C MET A 94 6.59 4.48 0.79
N ALA A 95 7.81 5.03 0.72
CA ALA A 95 8.38 5.77 1.83
C ALA A 95 7.66 7.12 2.09
N SER A 96 7.17 7.80 1.05
CA SER A 96 6.69 9.19 1.17
C SER A 96 5.40 9.38 1.97
N LEU A 97 4.60 8.33 2.18
CA LEU A 97 3.38 8.35 2.98
C LEU A 97 3.37 7.24 4.03
N GLY A 98 4.48 6.50 4.14
CA GLY A 98 4.62 5.34 5.03
C GLY A 98 4.30 5.68 6.47
N PHE A 99 4.93 6.73 7.00
CA PHE A 99 4.66 7.21 8.35
C PHE A 99 3.16 7.42 8.64
N ILE A 100 2.39 7.90 7.67
CA ILE A 100 0.95 8.15 7.85
C ILE A 100 0.20 6.82 7.89
N TYR A 101 0.26 6.02 6.81
CA TYR A 101 -0.58 4.82 6.73
C TYR A 101 -0.16 3.72 7.72
N PHE A 102 1.13 3.59 8.06
CA PHE A 102 1.57 2.64 9.08
C PHE A 102 1.14 3.03 10.49
N ASN A 103 1.19 4.32 10.85
CA ASN A 103 0.71 4.77 12.16
C ASN A 103 -0.80 4.61 12.29
N ILE A 104 -1.56 4.87 11.23
CA ILE A 104 -3.02 4.66 11.23
C ILE A 104 -3.32 3.15 11.32
N ALA A 105 -2.65 2.32 10.55
CA ALA A 105 -2.78 0.86 10.65
C ALA A 105 -2.46 0.36 12.07
N LYS A 106 -1.40 0.89 12.70
CA LYS A 106 -1.05 0.59 14.11
C LYS A 106 -2.16 0.99 15.07
N LYS A 107 -2.71 2.20 14.92
CA LYS A 107 -3.84 2.70 15.73
C LYS A 107 -5.05 1.75 15.65
N HIS A 108 -5.31 1.20 14.47
CA HIS A 108 -6.37 0.22 14.23
C HIS A 108 -5.96 -1.23 14.50
N LYS A 109 -4.83 -1.43 15.22
CA LYS A 109 -4.36 -2.73 15.71
C LYS A 109 -4.04 -3.74 14.60
N VAL A 110 -3.63 -3.27 13.41
CA VAL A 110 -3.07 -4.14 12.38
C VAL A 110 -1.74 -4.72 12.91
N PRO A 111 -1.64 -6.04 13.12
CA PRO A 111 -0.51 -6.60 13.86
C PRO A 111 0.79 -6.62 13.06
N VAL A 112 0.73 -6.78 11.74
CA VAL A 112 1.91 -6.89 10.87
C VAL A 112 1.94 -5.73 9.89
N ARG A 113 3.03 -4.96 9.91
CA ARG A 113 3.28 -3.84 9.01
C ARG A 113 4.68 -3.99 8.42
N ILE A 114 4.76 -4.13 7.12
CA ILE A 114 6.00 -4.39 6.39
C ILE A 114 6.33 -3.16 5.55
N ALA A 115 7.45 -2.49 5.85
CA ALA A 115 7.98 -1.41 5.02
C ALA A 115 8.99 -2.00 4.02
N HIS A 116 8.65 -1.95 2.73
CA HIS A 116 9.50 -2.45 1.67
C HIS A 116 10.17 -1.30 0.92
N SER A 117 11.47 -1.16 1.08
CA SER A 117 12.25 -0.15 0.36
C SER A 117 12.73 -0.72 -0.98
N HIS A 118 12.41 0.00 -2.06
CA HIS A 118 12.85 -0.33 -3.43
C HIS A 118 14.10 0.44 -3.86
N GLY A 119 14.74 1.17 -2.96
CA GLY A 119 15.97 1.92 -3.25
C GLY A 119 16.75 2.22 -1.98
N THR A 120 18.06 2.15 -2.08
CA THR A 120 19.00 2.42 -0.97
C THR A 120 19.58 3.83 -1.02
N SER A 121 19.38 4.57 -2.13
CA SER A 121 19.90 5.92 -2.30
C SER A 121 18.88 6.98 -1.88
N HIS A 122 19.33 7.92 -1.07
CA HIS A 122 18.57 9.13 -0.73
C HIS A 122 19.19 10.32 -1.45
N LEU A 123 18.36 11.16 -2.05
CA LEU A 123 18.82 12.44 -2.56
C LEU A 123 19.40 13.26 -1.40
N LYS A 124 20.62 13.82 -1.55
CA LYS A 124 21.26 14.72 -0.57
C LYS A 124 20.57 16.10 -0.61
N THR A 125 19.29 16.12 -0.37
CA THR A 125 18.44 17.31 -0.32
C THR A 125 17.64 17.28 0.98
N LEU A 126 17.14 18.43 1.41
CA LEU A 126 16.26 18.52 2.58
C LEU A 126 15.06 17.56 2.46
N LYS A 127 14.46 17.47 1.27
CA LYS A 127 13.36 16.57 0.97
C LYS A 127 13.75 15.08 1.06
N GLY A 128 14.96 14.73 0.62
CA GLY A 128 15.52 13.39 0.76
C GLY A 128 15.81 13.02 2.21
N TYR A 129 16.30 14.00 2.99
CA TYR A 129 16.55 13.81 4.42
C TYR A 129 15.25 13.63 5.22
N MET A 130 14.22 14.41 4.93
CA MET A 130 12.89 14.24 5.54
C MET A 130 12.29 12.88 5.23
N LYS A 131 12.44 12.39 3.99
CA LYS A 131 12.03 11.05 3.58
C LYS A 131 12.78 9.96 4.36
N PHE A 132 14.07 10.14 4.58
CA PHE A 132 14.90 9.24 5.38
C PHE A 132 14.46 9.19 6.84
N LEU A 133 14.13 10.34 7.44
CA LEU A 133 13.61 10.41 8.82
C LEU A 133 12.28 9.67 8.96
N THR A 134 11.38 9.79 7.99
CA THR A 134 10.10 9.05 8.02
C THR A 134 10.32 7.55 7.99
N LEU A 135 11.27 7.05 7.21
CA LEU A 135 11.62 5.62 7.17
C LEU A 135 12.21 5.09 8.49
N LYS A 136 12.94 5.92 9.22
CA LYS A 136 13.53 5.53 10.53
C LYS A 136 12.51 5.48 11.67
N LEU A 137 11.36 6.11 11.52
CA LEU A 137 10.30 6.15 12.53
C LEU A 137 9.27 5.01 12.37
N GLU A 138 9.39 4.19 11.31
CA GLU A 138 8.59 3.01 11.03
C GLU A 138 9.17 1.75 11.66
#